data_d41c1275f394674ffa9c526bf8b0b1e2
#
_entry.id   d41c1275f394674ffa9c526bf8b0b1e2
#
_cell.length_a   1.000
_cell.length_b   1.000
_cell.length_c   1.000
_cell.angle_alpha   90.00
_cell.angle_beta   90.00
_cell.angle_gamma   90.00
#
_symmetry.space_group_name_H-M   'P 1'
#
loop_
_entity.id
_entity.type
_entity.pdbx_description
1 polymer ?
#
loop_
_entity_poly.entity_id
_entity_poly.type
_entity_poly.pdbx_seq_one_letter_code
_entity_poly.pdbx_strand_id
1 'polypeptide(L)'
;MTNISPIEALGDPTRRQLFERIRRGSCSVTELVAIVPVSQPAVSQHLKVLRQAKLVRVEKQGKQRIYHLNPVGLAELRRYAESLWEDVLQAFGEKAESMANEMEESHIDDE
;
A
#
# COMPACT_ATOMS: atom_id res chain seq x y z
N MET A 1 -13.51 17.13 5.15
CA MET A 1 -12.55 16.13 5.60
C MET A 1 -12.59 14.90 4.73
N THR A 2 -11.47 14.57 4.18
CA THR A 2 -11.40 13.47 3.23
C THR A 2 -10.91 12.21 3.93
N ASN A 3 -11.76 11.19 3.97
CA ASN A 3 -11.35 9.85 4.37
C ASN A 3 -10.85 9.14 3.13
N ILE A 4 -9.54 9.00 3.03
CA ILE A 4 -8.93 8.30 1.91
C ILE A 4 -8.76 6.85 2.34
N SER A 5 -9.29 5.92 1.54
CA SER A 5 -9.15 4.50 1.84
C SER A 5 -7.74 4.02 1.49
N PRO A 6 -7.25 2.95 2.13
CA PRO A 6 -5.96 2.38 1.77
C PRO A 6 -5.86 1.97 0.31
N ILE A 7 -6.93 1.44 -0.27
CA ILE A 7 -6.90 1.01 -1.66
C ILE A 7 -6.77 2.22 -2.61
N GLU A 8 -7.44 3.32 -2.30
CA GLU A 8 -7.29 4.55 -3.08
C GLU A 8 -5.87 5.09 -2.99
N ALA A 9 -5.32 5.12 -1.78
CA ALA A 9 -3.97 5.62 -1.56
C ALA A 9 -2.94 4.81 -2.34
N LEU A 10 -3.10 3.50 -2.42
CA LEU A 10 -2.19 2.62 -3.13
C LEU A 10 -2.48 2.52 -4.63
N GLY A 11 -3.48 3.25 -5.11
CA GLY A 11 -3.80 3.30 -6.53
C GLY A 11 -2.79 4.09 -7.36
N ASP A 12 -2.04 4.98 -6.74
CA ASP A 12 -1.01 5.77 -7.44
C ASP A 12 0.34 5.06 -7.41
N PRO A 13 1.01 4.90 -8.56
CA PRO A 13 2.29 4.18 -8.60
C PRO A 13 3.38 4.80 -7.72
N THR A 14 3.47 6.12 -7.68
CA THR A 14 4.47 6.80 -6.85
C THR A 14 4.20 6.56 -5.37
N ARG A 15 2.94 6.65 -4.96
CA ARG A 15 2.57 6.37 -3.57
C ARG A 15 2.88 4.92 -3.20
N ARG A 16 2.61 3.97 -4.09
CA ARG A 16 2.97 2.57 -3.83
C ARG A 16 4.47 2.40 -3.65
N GLN A 17 5.25 3.08 -4.46
CA GLN A 17 6.71 3.01 -4.38
C GLN A 17 7.21 3.54 -3.03
N LEU A 18 6.67 4.66 -2.58
CA LEU A 18 6.99 5.23 -1.28
C LEU A 18 6.55 4.30 -0.15
N PHE A 19 5.35 3.79 -0.23
CA PHE A 19 4.83 2.85 0.76
C PHE A 19 5.69 1.59 0.85
N GLU A 20 6.08 1.02 -0.29
CA GLU A 20 6.92 -0.17 -0.33
C GLU A 20 8.27 0.07 0.33
N ARG A 21 8.83 1.26 0.15
CA ARG A 21 10.09 1.59 0.81
C ARG A 21 9.93 1.66 2.33
N ILE A 22 8.85 2.31 2.79
CA ILE A 22 8.57 2.45 4.22
C ILE A 22 8.25 1.08 4.84
N ARG A 23 7.57 0.23 4.10
CA ARG A 23 7.23 -1.12 4.56
C ARG A 23 8.48 -1.96 4.85
N ARG A 24 9.55 -1.74 4.10
CA ARG A 24 10.81 -2.47 4.32
C ARG A 24 11.59 -1.97 5.54
N GLY A 25 11.31 -0.77 6.00
CA GLY A 25 11.97 -0.18 7.15
C GLY A 25 11.69 1.30 7.23
N SER A 26 11.62 1.81 8.43
CA SER A 26 11.39 3.23 8.67
C SER A 26 12.48 4.08 8.00
N CYS A 27 12.09 5.23 7.49
CA CYS A 27 13.02 6.08 6.76
C CYS A 27 12.59 7.55 6.82
N SER A 28 13.55 8.42 6.52
CA SER A 28 13.33 9.87 6.51
C SER A 28 12.75 10.33 5.18
N VAL A 29 12.17 11.54 5.19
CA VAL A 29 11.70 12.18 3.96
C VAL A 29 12.84 12.31 2.94
N THR A 30 14.04 12.65 3.41
CA THR A 30 15.21 12.79 2.54
C THR A 30 15.48 11.48 1.78
N GLU A 31 15.41 10.36 2.48
CA GLU A 31 15.60 9.06 1.84
C GLU A 31 14.49 8.75 0.83
N LEU A 32 13.26 9.14 1.15
CA LEU A 32 12.11 8.92 0.28
C LEU A 32 12.19 9.76 -0.99
N VAL A 33 12.60 11.01 -0.87
CA VAL A 33 12.78 11.90 -2.03
C VAL A 33 13.79 11.31 -3.02
N ALA A 34 14.82 10.64 -2.51
CA ALA A 34 15.88 10.08 -3.33
C ALA A 34 15.45 8.92 -4.22
N ILE A 35 14.33 8.26 -3.92
CA ILE A 35 13.93 7.04 -4.65
C ILE A 35 12.84 7.27 -5.71
N VAL A 36 12.28 8.47 -5.79
CA VAL A 36 11.22 8.76 -6.76
C VAL A 36 11.59 9.97 -7.59
N PRO A 37 11.21 10.00 -8.88
CA PRO A 37 11.58 11.09 -9.79
C PRO A 37 10.58 12.25 -9.74
N VAL A 38 10.21 12.68 -8.54
CA VAL A 38 9.29 13.81 -8.35
C VAL A 38 9.87 14.76 -7.31
N SER A 39 9.34 15.98 -7.28
CA SER A 39 9.84 17.00 -6.37
C SER A 39 9.54 16.67 -4.91
N GLN A 40 10.28 17.28 -4.00
CA GLN A 40 10.04 17.13 -2.56
C GLN A 40 8.61 17.55 -2.17
N PRO A 41 8.06 18.68 -2.66
CA PRO A 41 6.66 18.99 -2.37
C PRO A 41 5.69 17.92 -2.84
N ALA A 42 5.94 17.28 -3.98
CA ALA A 42 5.11 16.19 -4.47
C ALA A 42 5.21 14.97 -3.55
N VAL A 43 6.42 14.62 -3.10
CA VAL A 43 6.62 13.53 -2.13
C VAL A 43 5.83 13.83 -0.86
N SER A 44 5.90 15.07 -0.35
CA SER A 44 5.17 15.46 0.85
C SER A 44 3.66 15.28 0.69
N GLN A 45 3.11 15.61 -0.48
CA GLN A 45 1.69 15.41 -0.76
C GLN A 45 1.34 13.93 -0.80
N HIS A 46 2.15 13.11 -1.43
CA HIS A 46 1.94 11.66 -1.46
C HIS A 46 1.99 11.05 -0.06
N LEU A 47 2.94 11.49 0.76
CA LEU A 47 3.06 11.00 2.14
C LEU A 47 1.86 11.41 2.98
N LYS A 48 1.31 12.60 2.73
CA LYS A 48 0.10 13.04 3.41
C LYS A 48 -1.09 12.14 3.10
N VAL A 49 -1.24 11.73 1.84
CA VAL A 49 -2.30 10.81 1.42
C VAL A 49 -2.13 9.45 2.10
N LEU A 50 -0.91 8.92 2.10
CA LEU A 50 -0.61 7.64 2.77
C LEU A 50 -0.92 7.71 4.27
N ARG A 51 -0.64 8.85 4.89
CA ARG A 51 -0.91 9.05 6.31
C ARG A 51 -2.41 9.15 6.58
N GLN A 52 -3.15 9.84 5.73
CA GLN A 52 -4.61 9.95 5.84
C GLN A 52 -5.28 8.58 5.70
N ALA A 53 -4.70 7.70 4.88
CA ALA A 53 -5.18 6.33 4.72
C ALA A 53 -4.70 5.40 5.84
N LYS A 54 -3.94 5.91 6.79
CA LYS A 54 -3.40 5.18 7.93
C LYS A 54 -2.50 4.00 7.53
N LEU A 55 -1.81 4.17 6.40
CA LEU A 55 -0.82 3.20 5.93
C LEU A 55 0.57 3.51 6.48
N VAL A 56 0.82 4.76 6.80
CA VAL A 56 2.07 5.20 7.39
C VAL A 56 1.78 6.17 8.53
N ARG A 57 2.71 6.29 9.46
CA ARG A 57 2.68 7.31 10.50
C ARG A 57 4.01 8.04 10.48
N VAL A 58 4.02 9.26 10.99
CA VAL A 58 5.21 10.09 11.02
C VAL A 58 5.61 10.39 12.46
N GLU A 59 6.91 10.39 12.71
CA GLU A 59 7.47 10.74 13.99
C GLU A 59 8.57 11.77 13.77
N LYS A 60 8.55 12.83 14.52
CA LYS A 60 9.57 13.86 14.43
C LYS A 60 10.74 13.47 15.32
N GLN A 61 11.93 13.35 14.72
CA GLN A 61 13.16 13.07 15.44
C GLN A 61 14.16 14.17 15.15
N GLY A 62 14.32 15.11 16.10
CA GLY A 62 15.14 16.28 15.88
C GLY A 62 14.56 17.14 14.76
N LYS A 63 15.36 17.38 13.72
CA LYS A 63 14.94 18.12 12.54
C LYS A 63 14.38 17.25 11.44
N GLN A 64 14.38 15.93 11.64
CA GLN A 64 13.95 14.98 10.62
C GLN A 64 12.55 14.45 10.93
N ARG A 65 11.84 14.12 9.86
CA ARG A 65 10.57 13.40 9.95
C ARG A 65 10.82 11.98 9.49
N ILE A 66 10.54 11.02 10.37
CA ILE A 66 10.74 9.61 10.09
C ILE A 66 9.37 8.97 9.87
N TYR A 67 9.24 8.29 8.75
CA TYR A 67 8.00 7.61 8.40
C TYR A 67 8.10 6.14 8.75
N HIS A 68 7.05 5.63 9.37
CA HIS A 68 6.94 4.24 9.83
C HIS A 68 5.70 3.62 9.22
N LEU A 69 5.73 2.31 9.04
CA LEU A 69 4.55 1.57 8.65
C LEU A 69 3.48 1.68 9.73
N ASN A 70 2.24 1.89 9.30
CA ASN A 70 1.10 1.89 10.20
C ASN A 70 0.20 0.70 9.83
N PRO A 71 0.07 -0.31 10.70
CA PRO A 71 -0.72 -1.50 10.36
C PRO A 71 -2.23 -1.26 10.32
N VAL A 72 -2.71 -0.14 10.82
CA VAL A 72 -4.16 0.15 10.85
C VAL A 72 -4.76 0.16 9.44
N GLY A 73 -4.10 0.85 8.50
CA GLY A 73 -4.55 0.88 7.12
C GLY A 73 -4.44 -0.46 6.42
N LEU A 74 -3.37 -1.21 6.73
CA LEU A 74 -3.21 -2.55 6.19
C LEU A 74 -4.30 -3.51 6.67
N ALA A 75 -4.70 -3.39 7.93
CA ALA A 75 -5.80 -4.22 8.45
C ALA A 75 -7.11 -3.92 7.74
N GLU A 76 -7.36 -2.64 7.45
CA GLU A 76 -8.54 -2.24 6.69
C GLU A 76 -8.50 -2.81 5.27
N LEU A 77 -7.34 -2.72 4.62
CA LEU A 77 -7.15 -3.28 3.27
C LEU A 77 -7.38 -4.80 3.27
N ARG A 78 -6.88 -5.49 4.30
CA ARG A 78 -7.07 -6.92 4.45
C ARG A 78 -8.56 -7.27 4.57
N ARG A 79 -9.30 -6.55 5.40
CA ARG A 79 -10.73 -6.78 5.57
C ARG A 79 -11.49 -6.59 4.25
N TYR A 80 -11.12 -5.58 3.48
CA TYR A 80 -11.72 -5.36 2.18
C TYR A 80 -11.44 -6.52 1.23
N ALA A 81 -10.18 -6.96 1.16
CA ALA A 81 -9.78 -8.07 0.31
C ALA A 81 -10.48 -9.37 0.70
N GLU A 82 -10.59 -9.63 2.01
CA GLU A 82 -11.29 -10.81 2.52
C GLU A 82 -12.78 -10.78 2.16
N SER A 83 -13.40 -9.61 2.24
CA SER A 83 -14.80 -9.43 1.85
C SER A 83 -15.03 -9.77 0.39
N LEU A 84 -14.14 -9.28 -0.49
CA LEU A 84 -14.20 -9.60 -1.91
C LEU A 84 -14.03 -11.10 -2.14
N TRP A 85 -13.11 -11.71 -1.43
CA TRP A 85 -12.82 -13.13 -1.55
C TRP A 85 -14.01 -13.99 -1.09
N GLU A 86 -14.65 -13.62 0.00
CA GLU A 86 -15.84 -14.30 0.47
C GLU A 86 -16.97 -14.27 -0.55
N ASP A 87 -17.19 -13.11 -1.19
CA ASP A 87 -18.19 -12.97 -2.24
C ASP A 87 -17.88 -13.88 -3.43
N VAL A 88 -16.60 -13.99 -3.80
CA VAL A 88 -16.15 -14.87 -4.87
C VAL A 88 -16.41 -16.34 -4.50
N LEU A 89 -16.09 -16.71 -3.26
CA LEU A 89 -16.33 -18.10 -2.78
C LEU A 89 -17.81 -18.45 -2.79
N GLN A 90 -18.67 -17.51 -2.39
CA GLN A 90 -20.12 -17.75 -2.42
C GLN A 90 -20.63 -17.93 -3.85
N ALA A 91 -20.11 -17.17 -4.79
CA ALA A 91 -20.55 -17.22 -6.18
C ALA A 91 -20.00 -18.45 -6.92
N PHE A 92 -18.76 -18.84 -6.66
CA PHE A 92 -18.05 -19.86 -7.44
C PHE A 92 -17.62 -21.08 -6.65
N GLY A 93 -17.74 -21.07 -5.31
CA GLY A 93 -17.35 -22.16 -4.45
C GLY A 93 -15.86 -22.49 -4.56
N GLU A 94 -15.52 -23.77 -4.41
CA GLU A 94 -14.13 -24.22 -4.41
C GLU A 94 -13.42 -24.01 -5.74
N LYS A 95 -14.16 -23.81 -6.81
CA LYS A 95 -13.60 -23.56 -8.13
C LYS A 95 -12.76 -22.28 -8.17
N ALA A 96 -13.08 -21.29 -7.32
CA ALA A 96 -12.38 -20.02 -7.33
C ALA A 96 -10.90 -20.16 -6.96
N GLU A 97 -10.60 -20.96 -5.94
CA GLU A 97 -9.20 -21.19 -5.53
C GLU A 97 -8.41 -21.93 -6.59
N SER A 98 -9.02 -22.97 -7.17
CA SER A 98 -8.39 -23.74 -8.24
C SER A 98 -8.07 -22.83 -9.43
N MET A 99 -8.98 -21.96 -9.82
CA MET A 99 -8.78 -21.04 -10.93
C MET A 99 -7.67 -20.03 -10.63
N ALA A 100 -7.65 -19.49 -9.42
CA ALA A 100 -6.61 -18.55 -9.02
C ALA A 100 -5.23 -19.20 -9.04
N ASN A 101 -5.12 -20.42 -8.52
CA ASN A 101 -3.87 -21.17 -8.52
C ASN A 101 -3.41 -21.51 -9.94
N GLU A 102 -4.32 -21.88 -10.81
CA GLU A 102 -4.02 -22.17 -12.21
C GLU A 102 -3.51 -20.92 -12.93
N MET A 103 -4.10 -19.77 -12.67
CA MET A 103 -3.67 -18.52 -13.27
C MET A 103 -2.28 -18.10 -12.80
N GLU A 104 -1.97 -18.32 -11.53
CA GLU A 104 -0.64 -18.06 -11.00
C GLU A 104 0.41 -18.97 -11.64
N GLU A 105 0.12 -20.23 -11.77
CA GLU A 105 1.02 -21.19 -12.41
C GLU A 105 1.25 -20.84 -13.87
N SER A 106 0.19 -20.46 -14.59
CA SER A 106 0.30 -20.01 -15.98
C SER A 106 1.16 -18.76 -16.11
N HIS A 107 1.04 -17.86 -15.17
CA HIS A 107 1.81 -16.62 -15.17
C HIS A 107 3.31 -16.88 -14.96
N ILE A 108 3.63 -17.83 -14.09
CA ILE A 108 5.01 -18.25 -13.83
C ILE A 108 5.60 -18.95 -15.05
N ASP A 109 4.81 -19.77 -15.72
CA ASP A 109 5.25 -20.54 -16.89
C ASP A 109 5.48 -19.67 -18.12
N ASP A 110 4.91 -18.48 -18.18
CA ASP A 110 5.04 -17.55 -19.29
C ASP A 110 6.38 -16.82 -19.35
N GLU A 111 7.19 -17.02 -18.35
CA GLU A 111 8.54 -16.49 -18.35
C GLU A 111 9.52 -17.54 -18.89
#